data_0dc5b39c780fad7c18693bf84c918964
#
_entry.id   0dc5b39c780fad7c18693bf84c918964
#
_cell.length_a   1.000
_cell.length_b   1.000
_cell.length_c   1.000
_cell.angle_alpha   90.00
_cell.angle_beta   90.00
_cell.angle_gamma   90.00
#
_symmetry.space_group_name_H-M   'P 1'
#
loop_
_entity.id
_entity.type
_entity.pdbx_description
1 polymer ?
#
loop_
_entity_poly.entity_id
_entity_poly.type
_entity_poly.pdbx_seq_one_letter_code
_entity_poly.pdbx_strand_id
1 'polypeptide(L)'
;MEIVLTEYLSVEKIWNHFVKKLPAMESFVWKMILALLAYLIIGKVIRKVCELLKLTLQKAGVDIGVTQFISSFAKAGMYFLLLVTIAVQFGIKQSSIVALLASASAALVLALQGGLSNLAGGVMILVLRPFIVGDYIMENVDKQEGTVVKIDLFYTTRSTIDNKRITVPNGTLTGSSIVNFTAQDRRNLEIKVMISYQSDLKKAKKCLEELLMNDPATMSDKEMKVFVDQLADHGVVIGFRVWVKTEEYWNTKWRLNEEIKLAFDAEKIEIPYPQLDVHLN
;
A
#
# COMPACT_ATOMS: atom_id res chain seq x y z
N MET A 1 77.13 43.75 10.74
CA MET A 1 76.10 44.60 10.09
C MET A 1 75.09 43.81 9.30
N GLU A 2 75.44 42.69 8.65
CA GLU A 2 74.51 41.80 7.93
C GLU A 2 73.51 41.05 8.78
N ILE A 3 73.86 40.66 9.99
CA ILE A 3 72.96 39.91 10.90
C ILE A 3 71.79 40.80 11.41
N VAL A 4 72.06 42.05 11.65
CA VAL A 4 71.05 43.05 12.12
C VAL A 4 70.08 43.38 11.00
N LEU A 5 70.51 43.47 9.76
CA LEU A 5 69.69 43.72 8.59
C LEU A 5 68.75 42.55 8.25
N THR A 6 69.19 41.30 8.43
CA THR A 6 68.33 40.08 8.24
C THR A 6 67.27 39.98 9.31
N GLU A 7 67.56 40.33 10.56
CA GLU A 7 66.63 40.33 11.66
C GLU A 7 65.56 41.43 11.52
N TYR A 8 65.97 42.66 11.06
CA TYR A 8 65.04 43.76 10.77
C TYR A 8 64.10 43.43 9.59
N LEU A 9 64.60 42.81 8.51
CA LEU A 9 63.78 42.34 7.39
C LEU A 9 62.80 41.20 7.78
N SER A 10 63.13 40.42 8.79
CA SER A 10 62.20 39.41 9.32
C SER A 10 61.07 40.01 10.14
N VAL A 11 61.37 41.01 10.98
CA VAL A 11 60.39 41.69 11.82
C VAL A 11 59.42 42.52 10.94
N GLU A 12 59.96 43.23 9.92
CA GLU A 12 59.19 44.03 8.97
C GLU A 12 58.23 43.14 8.14
N LYS A 13 58.69 41.96 7.69
CA LYS A 13 57.86 40.97 7.01
C LYS A 13 56.74 40.40 7.92
N ILE A 14 57.07 40.13 9.19
CA ILE A 14 56.09 39.66 10.15
C ILE A 14 55.09 40.77 10.44
N TRP A 15 55.53 42.02 10.66
CA TRP A 15 54.63 43.17 10.86
C TRP A 15 53.73 43.44 9.65
N ASN A 16 54.24 43.48 8.42
CA ASN A 16 53.46 43.65 7.21
C ASN A 16 52.49 42.49 6.99
N HIS A 17 52.84 41.27 7.41
CA HIS A 17 51.93 40.13 7.34
C HIS A 17 50.78 40.26 8.35
N PHE A 18 51.09 40.75 9.54
CA PHE A 18 50.07 41.04 10.61
C PHE A 18 49.14 42.18 10.20
N VAL A 19 49.67 43.31 9.73
CA VAL A 19 48.88 44.46 9.27
C VAL A 19 47.97 44.12 8.10
N LYS A 20 48.46 43.29 7.19
CA LYS A 20 47.63 42.77 6.07
C LYS A 20 46.49 41.86 6.49
N LYS A 21 46.62 41.16 7.64
CA LYS A 21 45.54 40.30 8.20
C LYS A 21 44.58 41.00 9.11
N LEU A 22 44.87 42.16 9.64
CA LEU A 22 44.01 42.96 10.51
C LEU A 22 42.61 43.18 9.98
N PRO A 23 42.40 43.60 8.68
CA PRO A 23 41.06 43.80 8.15
C PRO A 23 40.28 42.49 8.01
N ALA A 24 40.99 41.38 7.72
CA ALA A 24 40.36 40.07 7.67
C ALA A 24 39.94 39.56 9.07
N MET A 25 40.72 39.82 10.09
CA MET A 25 40.36 39.54 11.51
C MET A 25 39.18 40.39 11.97
N GLU A 26 39.17 41.68 11.64
CA GLU A 26 38.02 42.52 11.98
C GLU A 26 36.72 42.04 11.33
N SER A 27 36.78 41.72 10.04
CA SER A 27 35.61 41.17 9.29
C SER A 27 35.17 39.83 9.86
N PHE A 28 36.09 38.99 10.32
CA PHE A 28 35.77 37.73 10.95
C PHE A 28 35.09 37.88 12.32
N VAL A 29 35.56 38.82 13.15
CA VAL A 29 34.95 39.15 14.44
C VAL A 29 33.53 39.68 14.26
N TRP A 30 33.30 40.58 13.29
CA TRP A 30 31.96 41.05 12.96
C TRP A 30 31.03 39.94 12.51
N LYS A 31 31.51 39.00 11.67
CA LYS A 31 30.74 37.84 11.24
C LYS A 31 30.40 36.94 12.44
N MET A 32 31.30 36.73 13.38
CA MET A 32 31.02 35.94 14.60
C MET A 32 29.94 36.62 15.47
N ILE A 33 30.01 37.93 15.66
CA ILE A 33 29.03 38.69 16.45
C ILE A 33 27.64 38.59 15.76
N LEU A 34 27.58 38.81 14.47
CA LEU A 34 26.32 38.68 13.68
C LEU A 34 25.75 37.26 13.73
N ALA A 35 26.60 36.21 13.59
CA ALA A 35 26.17 34.83 13.69
C ALA A 35 25.62 34.51 15.09
N LEU A 36 26.27 34.99 16.13
CA LEU A 36 25.79 34.81 17.52
C LEU A 36 24.44 35.52 17.75
N LEU A 37 24.32 36.76 17.29
CA LEU A 37 23.06 37.51 17.36
C LEU A 37 21.95 36.83 16.58
N ALA A 38 22.24 36.37 15.35
CA ALA A 38 21.29 35.60 14.53
C ALA A 38 20.88 34.31 15.23
N TYR A 39 21.80 33.56 15.82
CA TYR A 39 21.52 32.33 16.56
C TYR A 39 20.59 32.62 17.77
N LEU A 40 20.87 33.68 18.54
CA LEU A 40 20.07 34.04 19.69
C LEU A 40 18.66 34.52 19.34
N ILE A 41 18.56 35.39 18.32
CA ILE A 41 17.27 35.96 17.89
C ILE A 41 16.42 34.88 17.18
N ILE A 42 16.97 34.24 16.17
CA ILE A 42 16.24 33.21 15.37
C ILE A 42 15.96 32.00 16.27
N GLY A 43 16.87 31.64 17.19
CA GLY A 43 16.64 30.56 18.13
C GLY A 43 15.47 30.82 19.09
N LYS A 44 15.20 32.12 19.47
CA LYS A 44 13.98 32.48 20.21
C LYS A 44 12.73 32.32 19.32
N VAL A 45 12.81 32.73 18.07
CA VAL A 45 11.71 32.60 17.11
C VAL A 45 11.38 31.12 16.88
N ILE A 46 12.41 30.27 16.63
CA ILE A 46 12.25 28.82 16.46
C ILE A 46 11.53 28.20 17.66
N ARG A 47 11.94 28.54 18.89
CA ARG A 47 11.30 28.02 20.10
C ARG A 47 9.82 28.42 20.16
N LYS A 48 9.50 29.69 19.84
CA LYS A 48 8.12 30.20 19.88
C LYS A 48 7.24 29.53 18.78
N VAL A 49 7.79 29.32 17.59
CA VAL A 49 7.11 28.60 16.51
C VAL A 49 6.84 27.14 16.89
N CYS A 50 7.84 26.44 17.49
CA CYS A 50 7.65 25.08 17.97
C CYS A 50 6.62 24.97 19.09
N GLU A 51 6.57 25.96 19.99
CA GLU A 51 5.58 26.00 21.06
C GLU A 51 4.16 26.20 20.51
N LEU A 52 4.00 27.13 19.56
CA LEU A 52 2.72 27.33 18.87
C LEU A 52 2.29 26.07 18.11
N LEU A 53 3.21 25.41 17.38
CA LEU A 53 2.96 24.16 16.69
C LEU A 53 2.47 23.08 17.67
N LYS A 54 3.16 22.94 18.82
CA LYS A 54 2.79 21.99 19.85
C LYS A 54 1.39 22.27 20.41
N LEU A 55 1.06 23.52 20.71
CA LEU A 55 -0.25 23.94 21.22
C LEU A 55 -1.36 23.67 20.18
N THR A 56 -1.09 23.95 18.91
CA THR A 56 -2.06 23.72 17.81
C THR A 56 -2.36 22.24 17.65
N LEU A 57 -1.32 21.38 17.64
CA LEU A 57 -1.49 19.93 17.52
C LEU A 57 -2.25 19.34 18.72
N GLN A 58 -1.95 19.81 19.94
CA GLN A 58 -2.65 19.39 21.14
C GLN A 58 -4.14 19.79 21.12
N LYS A 59 -4.45 21.03 20.68
CA LYS A 59 -5.84 21.47 20.50
C LYS A 59 -6.60 20.68 19.43
N ALA A 60 -5.90 20.18 18.42
CA ALA A 60 -6.46 19.31 17.39
C ALA A 60 -6.67 17.85 17.86
N GLY A 61 -6.37 17.52 19.13
CA GLY A 61 -6.55 16.17 19.68
C GLY A 61 -5.48 15.17 19.23
N VAL A 62 -4.35 15.63 18.70
CA VAL A 62 -3.26 14.76 18.27
C VAL A 62 -2.57 14.15 19.50
N ASP A 63 -2.24 12.86 19.42
CA ASP A 63 -1.52 12.13 20.47
C ASP A 63 -0.26 12.88 20.95
N ILE A 64 0.02 12.78 22.25
CA ILE A 64 1.14 13.48 22.90
C ILE A 64 2.48 13.07 22.30
N GLY A 65 2.68 11.76 22.00
CA GLY A 65 3.91 11.26 21.41
C GLY A 65 4.15 11.79 19.99
N VAL A 66 3.09 11.81 19.18
CA VAL A 66 3.11 12.38 17.81
C VAL A 66 3.40 13.87 17.85
N THR A 67 2.75 14.60 18.76
CA THR A 67 2.97 16.04 18.95
C THR A 67 4.41 16.35 19.35
N GLN A 68 5.00 15.57 20.26
CA GLN A 68 6.39 15.72 20.66
C GLN A 68 7.36 15.41 19.52
N PHE A 69 7.11 14.33 18.78
CA PHE A 69 7.92 13.93 17.62
C PHE A 69 7.94 15.04 16.56
N ILE A 70 6.76 15.49 16.11
CA ILE A 70 6.64 16.53 15.08
C ILE A 70 7.32 17.83 15.53
N SER A 71 7.10 18.25 16.78
CA SER A 71 7.70 19.48 17.31
C SER A 71 9.22 19.38 17.41
N SER A 72 9.76 18.21 17.81
CA SER A 72 11.20 17.99 17.92
C SER A 72 11.85 17.92 16.54
N PHE A 73 11.21 17.25 15.58
CA PHE A 73 11.68 17.16 14.21
C PHE A 73 11.69 18.52 13.51
N ALA A 74 10.61 19.29 13.64
CA ALA A 74 10.53 20.66 13.12
C ALA A 74 11.60 21.57 13.75
N LYS A 75 11.82 21.45 15.06
CA LYS A 75 12.86 22.19 15.78
C LYS A 75 14.26 21.86 15.24
N ALA A 76 14.58 20.57 15.10
CA ALA A 76 15.86 20.10 14.56
C ALA A 76 16.09 20.62 13.13
N GLY A 77 15.08 20.54 12.25
CA GLY A 77 15.14 21.06 10.89
C GLY A 77 15.38 22.56 10.82
N MET A 78 14.67 23.34 11.64
CA MET A 78 14.85 24.81 11.67
C MET A 78 16.24 25.21 12.21
N TYR A 79 16.75 24.54 13.24
CA TYR A 79 18.12 24.77 13.71
C TYR A 79 19.16 24.36 12.69
N PHE A 80 18.93 23.25 11.97
CA PHE A 80 19.80 22.83 10.87
C PHE A 80 19.88 23.89 9.77
N LEU A 81 18.75 24.44 9.33
CA LEU A 81 18.71 25.54 8.34
C LEU A 81 19.42 26.79 8.85
N LEU A 82 19.28 27.15 10.12
CA LEU A 82 19.96 28.25 10.75
C LEU A 82 21.48 28.05 10.72
N LEU A 83 21.96 26.88 11.11
CA LEU A 83 23.38 26.53 11.07
C LEU A 83 23.96 26.59 9.64
N VAL A 84 23.22 26.07 8.67
CA VAL A 84 23.57 26.15 7.24
C VAL A 84 23.70 27.60 6.79
N THR A 85 22.75 28.46 7.15
CA THR A 85 22.79 29.89 6.80
C THR A 85 24.00 30.60 7.42
N ILE A 86 24.31 30.28 8.67
CA ILE A 86 25.51 30.80 9.36
C ILE A 86 26.79 30.33 8.65
N ALA A 87 26.85 29.06 8.26
CA ALA A 87 28.00 28.46 7.61
C ALA A 87 28.34 29.13 6.25
N VAL A 88 27.32 29.57 5.50
CA VAL A 88 27.50 30.37 4.25
C VAL A 88 28.21 31.68 4.55
N GLN A 89 27.86 32.39 5.66
CA GLN A 89 28.50 33.64 6.02
C GLN A 89 29.98 33.48 6.36
N PHE A 90 30.38 32.29 6.84
CA PHE A 90 31.79 31.95 7.08
C PHE A 90 32.54 31.48 5.84
N GLY A 91 31.92 31.52 4.65
CA GLY A 91 32.59 31.27 3.38
C GLY A 91 32.47 29.83 2.87
N ILE A 92 31.61 29.02 3.47
CA ILE A 92 31.27 27.71 2.89
C ILE A 92 30.54 27.96 1.55
N LYS A 93 31.03 27.36 0.48
CA LYS A 93 30.45 27.51 -0.84
C LYS A 93 29.00 27.01 -0.85
N GLN A 94 28.10 27.82 -1.36
CA GLN A 94 26.68 27.48 -1.46
C GLN A 94 26.44 26.17 -2.23
N SER A 95 27.28 25.90 -3.26
CA SER A 95 27.23 24.65 -4.02
C SER A 95 27.47 23.39 -3.15
N SER A 96 28.39 23.47 -2.18
CA SER A 96 28.66 22.37 -1.25
C SER A 96 27.46 22.08 -0.33
N ILE A 97 26.76 23.13 0.09
CA ILE A 97 25.54 23.02 0.91
C ILE A 97 24.41 22.40 0.12
N VAL A 98 24.21 22.88 -1.14
CA VAL A 98 23.20 22.31 -2.03
C VAL A 98 23.48 20.81 -2.28
N ALA A 99 24.73 20.43 -2.51
CA ALA A 99 25.11 19.04 -2.67
C ALA A 99 24.84 18.20 -1.42
N LEU A 100 25.15 18.71 -0.22
CA LEU A 100 24.84 18.06 1.06
C LEU A 100 23.33 17.89 1.26
N LEU A 101 22.56 18.95 1.03
CA LEU A 101 21.09 18.92 1.15
C LEU A 101 20.48 17.95 0.14
N ALA A 102 20.95 17.93 -1.10
CA ALA A 102 20.48 16.99 -2.11
C ALA A 102 20.74 15.53 -1.70
N SER A 103 21.95 15.23 -1.19
CA SER A 103 22.30 13.90 -0.72
C SER A 103 21.47 13.48 0.50
N ALA A 104 21.28 14.39 1.48
CA ALA A 104 20.45 14.14 2.66
C ALA A 104 18.98 13.94 2.28
N SER A 105 18.45 14.75 1.33
CA SER A 105 17.09 14.62 0.84
C SER A 105 16.87 13.28 0.12
N ALA A 106 17.82 12.85 -0.72
CA ALA A 106 17.74 11.56 -1.39
C ALA A 106 17.70 10.39 -0.37
N ALA A 107 18.55 10.45 0.65
CA ALA A 107 18.57 9.45 1.73
C ALA A 107 17.23 9.41 2.50
N LEU A 108 16.65 10.59 2.81
CA LEU A 108 15.35 10.68 3.49
C LEU A 108 14.22 10.14 2.63
N VAL A 109 14.19 10.44 1.33
CA VAL A 109 13.18 9.92 0.39
C VAL A 109 13.24 8.40 0.33
N LEU A 110 14.45 7.81 0.23
CA LEU A 110 14.62 6.35 0.26
C LEU A 110 14.16 5.74 1.58
N ALA A 111 14.48 6.38 2.72
CA ALA A 111 14.05 5.89 4.03
C ALA A 111 12.52 5.94 4.22
N LEU A 112 11.83 6.90 3.60
CA LEU A 112 10.39 7.10 3.71
C LEU A 112 9.59 6.48 2.54
N GLN A 113 10.27 5.83 1.58
CA GLN A 113 9.67 5.32 0.34
C GLN A 113 8.45 4.44 0.60
N GLY A 114 8.51 3.52 1.57
CA GLY A 114 7.38 2.64 1.91
C GLY A 114 6.17 3.41 2.46
N GLY A 115 6.40 4.36 3.35
CA GLY A 115 5.33 5.22 3.88
C GLY A 115 4.69 6.09 2.80
N LEU A 116 5.50 6.71 1.95
CA LEU A 116 5.02 7.55 0.85
C LEU A 116 4.23 6.74 -0.20
N SER A 117 4.69 5.52 -0.51
CA SER A 117 3.96 4.59 -1.38
C SER A 117 2.57 4.25 -0.81
N ASN A 118 2.49 3.97 0.50
CA ASN A 118 1.21 3.68 1.15
C ASN A 118 0.27 4.89 1.18
N LEU A 119 0.79 6.08 1.43
CA LEU A 119 0.02 7.32 1.37
C LEU A 119 -0.53 7.55 -0.04
N ALA A 120 0.32 7.45 -1.06
CA ALA A 120 -0.09 7.58 -2.46
C ALA A 120 -1.14 6.53 -2.83
N GLY A 121 -0.93 5.26 -2.42
CA GLY A 121 -1.89 4.18 -2.59
C GLY A 121 -3.25 4.49 -1.93
N GLY A 122 -3.25 5.00 -0.69
CA GLY A 122 -4.49 5.39 -0.02
C GLY A 122 -5.25 6.50 -0.74
N VAL A 123 -4.55 7.53 -1.21
CA VAL A 123 -5.15 8.60 -2.02
C VAL A 123 -5.71 8.03 -3.33
N MET A 124 -4.96 7.16 -4.01
CA MET A 124 -5.42 6.51 -5.25
C MET A 124 -6.70 5.69 -5.02
N ILE A 125 -6.76 4.89 -3.96
CA ILE A 125 -7.95 4.09 -3.62
C ILE A 125 -9.16 5.00 -3.37
N LEU A 126 -8.99 6.08 -2.59
CA LEU A 126 -10.07 7.00 -2.25
C LEU A 126 -10.59 7.81 -3.45
N VAL A 127 -9.70 8.16 -4.40
CA VAL A 127 -10.04 8.96 -5.60
C VAL A 127 -10.58 8.08 -6.71
N LEU A 128 -9.86 7.01 -7.09
CA LEU A 128 -10.23 6.14 -8.22
C LEU A 128 -11.27 5.09 -7.84
N ARG A 129 -11.42 4.78 -6.55
CA ARG A 129 -12.41 3.84 -6.00
C ARG A 129 -12.45 2.49 -6.71
N PRO A 130 -11.33 1.78 -6.87
CA PRO A 130 -11.34 0.42 -7.44
C PRO A 130 -12.17 -0.53 -6.58
N PHE A 131 -12.34 -0.22 -5.31
CA PHE A 131 -13.26 -0.81 -4.36
C PHE A 131 -13.66 0.23 -3.31
N ILE A 132 -14.75 -0.02 -2.59
CA ILE A 132 -15.27 0.85 -1.54
C ILE A 132 -15.45 0.07 -0.23
N VAL A 133 -15.74 0.77 0.87
CA VAL A 133 -16.13 0.14 2.12
C VAL A 133 -17.42 -0.65 1.92
N GLY A 134 -17.42 -1.92 2.36
CA GLY A 134 -18.50 -2.88 2.13
C GLY A 134 -18.19 -3.90 1.04
N ASP A 135 -17.27 -3.64 0.12
CA ASP A 135 -16.89 -4.58 -0.92
C ASP A 135 -16.13 -5.79 -0.36
N TYR A 136 -16.43 -6.98 -0.91
CA TYR A 136 -15.67 -8.20 -0.68
C TYR A 136 -14.60 -8.32 -1.76
N ILE A 137 -13.35 -8.22 -1.34
CA ILE A 137 -12.19 -8.20 -2.26
C ILE A 137 -11.17 -9.28 -1.91
N MET A 138 -10.46 -9.76 -2.92
CA MET A 138 -9.30 -10.64 -2.78
C MET A 138 -8.08 -10.02 -3.45
N GLU A 139 -6.97 -10.02 -2.75
CA GLU A 139 -5.67 -9.68 -3.30
C GLU A 139 -5.00 -10.94 -3.88
N ASN A 140 -4.45 -10.83 -5.10
CA ASN A 140 -3.94 -12.00 -5.81
C ASN A 140 -2.55 -12.48 -5.34
N VAL A 141 -1.76 -11.63 -4.66
CA VAL A 141 -0.41 -12.01 -4.21
C VAL A 141 -0.49 -13.03 -3.09
N ASP A 142 -1.15 -12.68 -1.98
CA ASP A 142 -1.29 -13.55 -0.81
C ASP A 142 -2.62 -14.32 -0.80
N LYS A 143 -3.49 -14.09 -1.81
CA LYS A 143 -4.84 -14.65 -1.91
C LYS A 143 -5.70 -14.42 -0.67
N GLN A 144 -5.38 -13.37 0.07
CA GLN A 144 -6.17 -12.98 1.23
C GLN A 144 -7.44 -12.28 0.78
N GLU A 145 -8.58 -12.71 1.31
CA GLU A 145 -9.88 -12.14 0.98
C GLU A 145 -10.61 -11.64 2.22
N GLY A 146 -11.54 -10.71 2.02
CA GLY A 146 -12.37 -10.17 3.08
C GLY A 146 -13.15 -8.94 2.68
N THR A 147 -14.14 -8.58 3.50
CA THR A 147 -14.95 -7.37 3.34
C THR A 147 -14.16 -6.15 3.79
N VAL A 148 -14.10 -5.11 2.98
CA VAL A 148 -13.46 -3.83 3.32
C VAL A 148 -14.29 -3.15 4.41
N VAL A 149 -13.68 -2.96 5.58
CA VAL A 149 -14.32 -2.31 6.74
C VAL A 149 -13.96 -0.83 6.81
N LYS A 150 -12.70 -0.50 6.48
CA LYS A 150 -12.18 0.85 6.59
C LYS A 150 -11.03 1.08 5.62
N ILE A 151 -10.97 2.28 5.04
CA ILE A 151 -9.87 2.75 4.20
C ILE A 151 -9.27 3.98 4.88
N ASP A 152 -8.06 3.84 5.43
CA ASP A 152 -7.27 4.92 6.01
C ASP A 152 -6.21 5.39 5.01
N LEU A 153 -5.48 6.48 5.32
CA LEU A 153 -4.45 7.03 4.42
C LEU A 153 -3.31 6.06 4.10
N PHE A 154 -2.93 5.20 5.04
CA PHE A 154 -1.79 4.28 4.88
C PHE A 154 -2.20 2.82 4.76
N TYR A 155 -3.35 2.45 5.32
CA TYR A 155 -3.80 1.07 5.44
C TYR A 155 -5.28 0.94 5.11
N THR A 156 -5.63 -0.18 4.52
CA THR A 156 -7.01 -0.65 4.37
C THR A 156 -7.25 -1.82 5.30
N THR A 157 -8.34 -1.77 6.07
CA THR A 157 -8.74 -2.83 6.99
C THR A 157 -9.87 -3.65 6.37
N ARG A 158 -9.71 -4.96 6.38
CA ARG A 158 -10.71 -5.94 5.92
C ARG A 158 -11.10 -6.88 7.05
N SER A 159 -12.33 -7.41 7.00
CA SER A 159 -12.80 -8.49 7.86
C SER A 159 -12.97 -9.76 7.05
N THR A 160 -12.41 -10.86 7.51
CA THR A 160 -12.61 -12.19 6.91
C THR A 160 -14.00 -12.73 7.23
N ILE A 161 -14.39 -13.83 6.56
CA ILE A 161 -15.68 -14.52 6.82
C ILE A 161 -15.77 -15.01 8.27
N ASP A 162 -14.65 -15.45 8.87
CA ASP A 162 -14.55 -15.86 10.28
C ASP A 162 -14.29 -14.68 11.23
N ASN A 163 -14.57 -13.44 10.78
CA ASN A 163 -14.51 -12.19 11.55
C ASN A 163 -13.12 -11.82 12.08
N LYS A 164 -12.04 -12.26 11.43
CA LYS A 164 -10.69 -11.78 11.70
C LYS A 164 -10.44 -10.48 11.00
N ARG A 165 -9.63 -9.62 11.59
CA ARG A 165 -9.24 -8.35 10.98
C ARG A 165 -7.89 -8.48 10.26
N ILE A 166 -7.87 -8.11 9.00
CA ILE A 166 -6.66 -8.01 8.18
C ILE A 166 -6.41 -6.53 7.89
N THR A 167 -5.21 -6.05 8.21
CA THR A 167 -4.78 -4.68 7.88
C THR A 167 -3.69 -4.76 6.83
N VAL A 168 -3.95 -4.20 5.66
CA VAL A 168 -3.06 -4.27 4.49
C VAL A 168 -2.56 -2.87 4.14
N PRO A 169 -1.24 -2.69 3.90
CA PRO A 169 -0.71 -1.43 3.41
C PRO A 169 -1.34 -1.05 2.05
N ASN A 170 -1.74 0.20 1.88
CA ASN A 170 -2.41 0.65 0.66
C ASN A 170 -1.52 0.53 -0.59
N GLY A 171 -0.20 0.72 -0.44
CA GLY A 171 0.76 0.54 -1.52
C GLY A 171 0.78 -0.90 -2.05
N THR A 172 0.57 -1.90 -1.20
CA THR A 172 0.45 -3.31 -1.60
C THR A 172 -0.81 -3.52 -2.44
N LEU A 173 -1.96 -2.99 -1.99
CA LEU A 173 -3.24 -3.11 -2.71
C LEU A 173 -3.20 -2.41 -4.07
N THR A 174 -2.58 -1.24 -4.17
CA THR A 174 -2.48 -0.50 -5.45
C THR A 174 -1.40 -1.04 -6.38
N GLY A 175 -0.43 -1.77 -5.85
CA GLY A 175 0.65 -2.41 -6.61
C GLY A 175 0.33 -3.83 -7.07
N SER A 176 -0.80 -4.41 -6.63
CA SER A 176 -1.23 -5.77 -6.98
C SER A 176 -2.56 -5.78 -7.74
N SER A 177 -2.87 -6.90 -8.39
CA SER A 177 -4.20 -7.11 -8.95
C SER A 177 -5.19 -7.46 -7.85
N ILE A 178 -6.38 -6.86 -7.91
CA ILE A 178 -7.46 -7.06 -6.95
C ILE A 178 -8.65 -7.65 -7.68
N VAL A 179 -9.24 -8.71 -7.12
CA VAL A 179 -10.54 -9.23 -7.52
C VAL A 179 -11.59 -8.65 -6.60
N ASN A 180 -12.53 -7.88 -7.14
CA ASN A 180 -13.69 -7.38 -6.42
C ASN A 180 -14.90 -8.25 -6.77
N PHE A 181 -15.38 -9.02 -5.78
CA PHE A 181 -16.47 -9.97 -5.97
C PHE A 181 -17.85 -9.32 -5.91
N THR A 182 -17.94 -8.12 -5.36
CA THR A 182 -19.19 -7.40 -5.10
C THR A 182 -19.40 -6.15 -5.97
N ALA A 183 -18.40 -5.80 -6.79
CA ALA A 183 -18.48 -4.64 -7.69
C ALA A 183 -19.63 -4.75 -8.73
N GLN A 184 -20.02 -5.99 -9.07
CA GLN A 184 -21.11 -6.25 -10.01
C GLN A 184 -22.31 -6.80 -9.26
N ASP A 185 -23.52 -6.40 -9.67
CA ASP A 185 -24.81 -6.82 -9.09
C ASP A 185 -25.13 -8.30 -9.33
N ARG A 186 -24.46 -8.91 -10.31
CA ARG A 186 -24.65 -10.30 -10.71
C ARG A 186 -23.33 -11.00 -11.01
N ARG A 187 -23.34 -12.32 -10.80
CA ARG A 187 -22.17 -13.19 -11.06
C ARG A 187 -22.61 -14.39 -11.89
N ASN A 188 -21.67 -14.88 -12.70
CA ASN A 188 -21.83 -16.15 -13.40
C ASN A 188 -21.41 -17.28 -12.44
N LEU A 189 -22.34 -18.17 -12.10
CA LEU A 189 -22.11 -19.35 -11.30
C LEU A 189 -21.82 -20.53 -12.22
N GLU A 190 -20.65 -21.12 -12.07
CA GLU A 190 -20.25 -22.35 -12.75
C GLU A 190 -20.14 -23.47 -11.72
N ILE A 191 -20.85 -24.59 -12.01
CA ILE A 191 -20.70 -25.83 -11.25
C ILE A 191 -20.40 -26.95 -12.26
N LYS A 192 -19.50 -27.85 -11.87
CA LYS A 192 -19.10 -29.03 -12.64
C LYS A 192 -19.34 -30.26 -11.81
N VAL A 193 -19.90 -31.30 -12.42
CA VAL A 193 -20.17 -32.61 -11.80
C VAL A 193 -19.75 -33.70 -12.76
N MET A 194 -19.18 -34.76 -12.22
CA MET A 194 -18.77 -35.95 -13.01
C MET A 194 -19.89 -36.97 -13.01
N ILE A 195 -20.16 -37.54 -14.17
CA ILE A 195 -21.07 -38.68 -14.32
C ILE A 195 -20.29 -39.88 -14.89
N SER A 196 -20.76 -41.10 -14.59
CA SER A 196 -20.19 -42.34 -15.15
C SER A 196 -20.27 -42.36 -16.69
N TYR A 197 -19.28 -42.92 -17.34
CA TYR A 197 -19.32 -43.18 -18.79
C TYR A 197 -20.52 -44.04 -19.21
N GLN A 198 -21.07 -44.83 -18.28
CA GLN A 198 -22.25 -45.68 -18.52
C GLN A 198 -23.57 -44.90 -18.37
N SER A 199 -23.56 -43.72 -17.79
CA SER A 199 -24.74 -42.88 -17.64
C SER A 199 -25.16 -42.23 -18.96
N ASP A 200 -26.48 -42.03 -19.13
CA ASP A 200 -27.02 -41.32 -20.29
C ASP A 200 -26.69 -39.83 -20.21
N LEU A 201 -25.74 -39.38 -21.02
CA LEU A 201 -25.28 -37.99 -21.08
C LEU A 201 -26.42 -37.01 -21.44
N LYS A 202 -27.33 -37.42 -22.37
CA LYS A 202 -28.44 -36.54 -22.79
C LYS A 202 -29.43 -36.37 -21.64
N LYS A 203 -29.74 -37.47 -20.95
CA LYS A 203 -30.60 -37.44 -19.78
C LYS A 203 -29.99 -36.58 -18.67
N ALA A 204 -28.69 -36.71 -18.39
CA ALA A 204 -28.00 -35.91 -17.36
C ALA A 204 -28.04 -34.40 -17.69
N LYS A 205 -27.79 -34.04 -18.95
CA LYS A 205 -27.89 -32.63 -19.37
C LYS A 205 -29.30 -32.07 -19.21
N LYS A 206 -30.31 -32.84 -19.66
CA LYS A 206 -31.70 -32.42 -19.53
C LYS A 206 -32.14 -32.27 -18.09
N CYS A 207 -31.72 -33.17 -17.19
CA CYS A 207 -31.96 -33.06 -15.77
C CYS A 207 -31.39 -31.75 -15.15
N LEU A 208 -30.14 -31.39 -15.55
CA LEU A 208 -29.55 -30.11 -15.13
C LEU A 208 -30.31 -28.89 -15.69
N GLU A 209 -30.72 -28.95 -16.99
CA GLU A 209 -31.48 -27.87 -17.60
C GLU A 209 -32.82 -27.62 -16.88
N GLU A 210 -33.57 -28.70 -16.59
CA GLU A 210 -34.83 -28.63 -15.85
C GLU A 210 -34.65 -28.09 -14.42
N LEU A 211 -33.61 -28.55 -13.72
CA LEU A 211 -33.27 -28.07 -12.39
C LEU A 211 -33.00 -26.58 -12.38
N LEU A 212 -32.18 -26.10 -13.32
CA LEU A 212 -31.79 -24.69 -13.42
C LEU A 212 -32.95 -23.77 -13.87
N MET A 213 -33.86 -24.26 -14.75
CA MET A 213 -35.04 -23.51 -15.16
C MET A 213 -36.01 -23.31 -14.01
N ASN A 214 -36.09 -24.24 -13.07
CA ASN A 214 -36.98 -24.17 -11.92
C ASN A 214 -36.38 -23.49 -10.71
N ASP A 215 -35.07 -23.18 -10.74
CA ASP A 215 -34.37 -22.52 -9.63
C ASP A 215 -34.76 -21.03 -9.54
N PRO A 216 -35.26 -20.55 -8.39
CA PRO A 216 -35.75 -19.19 -8.24
C PRO A 216 -34.66 -18.13 -8.27
N ALA A 217 -33.39 -18.49 -8.03
CA ALA A 217 -32.25 -17.57 -8.04
C ALA A 217 -31.58 -17.46 -9.42
N THR A 218 -31.88 -18.39 -10.33
CA THR A 218 -31.37 -18.37 -11.69
C THR A 218 -32.07 -17.28 -12.52
N MET A 219 -31.28 -16.40 -13.13
CA MET A 219 -31.80 -15.29 -13.93
C MET A 219 -32.26 -15.79 -15.32
N SER A 220 -33.57 -15.87 -15.53
CA SER A 220 -34.17 -16.37 -16.79
C SER A 220 -33.98 -15.44 -18.00
N ASP A 221 -33.66 -14.16 -17.76
CA ASP A 221 -33.34 -13.16 -18.79
C ASP A 221 -31.93 -13.25 -19.35
N LYS A 222 -31.11 -14.15 -18.81
CA LYS A 222 -29.72 -14.37 -19.20
C LYS A 222 -29.50 -15.75 -19.77
N GLU A 223 -28.45 -15.86 -20.59
CA GLU A 223 -28.03 -17.12 -21.17
C GLU A 223 -27.67 -18.12 -20.08
N MET A 224 -28.35 -19.26 -20.10
CA MET A 224 -28.03 -20.47 -19.34
C MET A 224 -27.40 -21.48 -20.30
N LYS A 225 -26.32 -22.11 -19.87
CA LYS A 225 -25.60 -23.08 -20.73
C LYS A 225 -25.22 -24.32 -19.96
N VAL A 226 -25.66 -25.49 -20.45
CA VAL A 226 -25.23 -26.82 -19.98
C VAL A 226 -24.32 -27.43 -21.04
N PHE A 227 -23.13 -27.87 -20.65
CA PHE A 227 -22.08 -28.31 -21.55
C PHE A 227 -21.33 -29.54 -21.01
N VAL A 228 -20.64 -30.26 -21.88
CA VAL A 228 -19.61 -31.23 -21.49
C VAL A 228 -18.29 -30.44 -21.37
N ASP A 229 -17.68 -30.49 -20.21
CA ASP A 229 -16.45 -29.78 -19.94
C ASP A 229 -15.22 -30.60 -20.30
N GLN A 230 -15.24 -31.91 -19.93
CA GLN A 230 -14.09 -32.77 -20.10
C GLN A 230 -14.52 -34.25 -20.12
N LEU A 231 -13.82 -35.05 -20.90
CA LEU A 231 -13.78 -36.50 -20.77
C LEU A 231 -12.60 -36.84 -19.85
N ALA A 232 -12.90 -37.20 -18.59
CA ALA A 232 -11.90 -37.44 -17.57
C ALA A 232 -11.63 -38.93 -17.34
N ASP A 233 -10.63 -39.26 -16.54
CA ASP A 233 -10.16 -40.66 -16.33
C ASP A 233 -11.24 -41.60 -15.79
N HIS A 234 -12.18 -41.11 -14.99
CA HIS A 234 -13.19 -41.92 -14.30
C HIS A 234 -14.62 -41.60 -14.75
N GLY A 235 -14.82 -40.66 -15.67
CA GLY A 235 -16.16 -40.29 -16.12
C GLY A 235 -16.18 -39.05 -16.98
N VAL A 236 -17.38 -38.63 -17.36
CA VAL A 236 -17.63 -37.41 -18.15
C VAL A 236 -17.94 -36.26 -17.21
N VAL A 237 -17.18 -35.19 -17.29
CA VAL A 237 -17.46 -33.94 -16.53
C VAL A 237 -18.44 -33.09 -17.32
N ILE A 238 -19.63 -32.91 -16.80
CA ILE A 238 -20.63 -31.99 -17.32
C ILE A 238 -20.65 -30.75 -16.45
N GLY A 239 -20.88 -29.58 -17.03
CA GLY A 239 -20.94 -28.33 -16.32
C GLY A 239 -22.09 -27.47 -16.80
N PHE A 240 -22.43 -26.49 -16.01
CA PHE A 240 -23.34 -25.44 -16.43
C PHE A 240 -22.85 -24.06 -15.98
N ARG A 241 -23.37 -23.05 -16.65
CA ARG A 241 -23.20 -21.65 -16.30
C ARG A 241 -24.55 -20.97 -16.23
N VAL A 242 -24.79 -20.29 -15.11
CA VAL A 242 -26.01 -19.49 -14.89
C VAL A 242 -25.67 -18.17 -14.23
N TRP A 243 -26.46 -17.16 -14.51
CA TRP A 243 -26.36 -15.86 -13.86
C TRP A 243 -27.24 -15.82 -12.62
N VAL A 244 -26.65 -15.35 -11.51
CA VAL A 244 -27.32 -15.19 -10.24
C VAL A 244 -26.97 -13.81 -9.65
N LYS A 245 -27.79 -13.29 -8.75
CA LYS A 245 -27.43 -12.08 -8.01
C LYS A 245 -26.18 -12.35 -7.15
N THR A 246 -25.33 -11.34 -7.05
CA THR A 246 -24.08 -11.46 -6.26
C THR A 246 -24.35 -11.85 -4.82
N GLU A 247 -25.41 -11.33 -4.20
CA GLU A 247 -25.83 -11.64 -2.83
C GLU A 247 -26.24 -13.10 -2.64
N GLU A 248 -26.83 -13.71 -3.68
CA GLU A 248 -27.34 -15.09 -3.65
C GLU A 248 -26.29 -16.13 -4.10
N TYR A 249 -25.11 -15.68 -4.54
CA TYR A 249 -24.10 -16.54 -5.20
C TYR A 249 -23.77 -17.78 -4.36
N TRP A 250 -23.42 -17.60 -3.10
CA TRP A 250 -23.02 -18.71 -2.24
C TRP A 250 -24.19 -19.61 -1.83
N ASN A 251 -25.33 -19.02 -1.47
CA ASN A 251 -26.54 -19.76 -1.10
C ASN A 251 -27.02 -20.61 -2.28
N THR A 252 -27.04 -20.04 -3.48
CA THR A 252 -27.43 -20.76 -4.70
C THR A 252 -26.42 -21.85 -5.02
N LYS A 253 -25.12 -21.59 -4.89
CA LYS A 253 -24.07 -22.59 -5.15
C LYS A 253 -24.21 -23.81 -4.24
N TRP A 254 -24.42 -23.59 -2.95
CA TRP A 254 -24.57 -24.70 -1.98
C TRP A 254 -25.85 -25.49 -2.22
N ARG A 255 -26.97 -24.81 -2.40
CA ARG A 255 -28.26 -25.42 -2.70
C ARG A 255 -28.20 -26.25 -3.99
N LEU A 256 -27.72 -25.68 -5.10
CA LEU A 256 -27.61 -26.39 -6.36
C LEU A 256 -26.71 -27.63 -6.28
N ASN A 257 -25.63 -27.60 -5.52
CA ASN A 257 -24.80 -28.80 -5.32
C ASN A 257 -25.61 -29.94 -4.65
N GLU A 258 -26.43 -29.63 -3.68
CA GLU A 258 -27.30 -30.60 -3.01
C GLU A 258 -28.40 -31.10 -3.97
N GLU A 259 -29.12 -30.18 -4.62
CA GLU A 259 -30.20 -30.50 -5.54
C GLU A 259 -29.73 -31.34 -6.75
N ILE A 260 -28.54 -31.06 -7.29
CA ILE A 260 -27.93 -31.87 -8.36
C ILE A 260 -27.76 -33.33 -7.90
N LYS A 261 -27.22 -33.53 -6.68
CA LYS A 261 -27.02 -34.88 -6.15
C LYS A 261 -28.35 -35.61 -6.01
N LEU A 262 -29.36 -34.96 -5.43
CA LEU A 262 -30.69 -35.55 -5.25
C LEU A 262 -31.38 -35.84 -6.58
N ALA A 263 -31.31 -34.93 -7.55
CA ALA A 263 -31.90 -35.13 -8.88
C ALA A 263 -31.22 -36.27 -9.64
N PHE A 264 -29.89 -36.36 -9.57
CA PHE A 264 -29.16 -37.45 -10.21
C PHE A 264 -29.46 -38.81 -9.61
N ASP A 265 -29.62 -38.89 -8.28
CA ASP A 265 -30.05 -40.13 -7.61
C ASP A 265 -31.46 -40.57 -8.05
N ALA A 266 -32.39 -39.60 -8.10
CA ALA A 266 -33.78 -39.89 -8.55
C ALA A 266 -33.84 -40.38 -10.00
N GLU A 267 -33.00 -39.79 -10.87
CA GLU A 267 -32.92 -40.14 -12.28
C GLU A 267 -31.97 -41.31 -12.60
N LYS A 268 -31.38 -41.93 -11.56
CA LYS A 268 -30.38 -43.00 -11.67
C LYS A 268 -29.18 -42.65 -12.55
N ILE A 269 -28.74 -41.41 -12.46
CA ILE A 269 -27.50 -40.91 -13.06
C ILE A 269 -26.39 -41.11 -12.02
N GLU A 270 -25.41 -41.94 -12.40
CA GLU A 270 -24.33 -42.31 -11.46
C GLU A 270 -23.24 -41.23 -11.42
N ILE A 271 -22.89 -40.79 -10.21
CA ILE A 271 -21.67 -40.03 -9.91
C ILE A 271 -20.59 -41.07 -9.56
N PRO A 272 -19.58 -41.30 -10.41
CA PRO A 272 -18.69 -42.42 -10.24
C PRO A 272 -17.70 -42.21 -9.10
N TYR A 273 -17.40 -43.30 -8.39
CA TYR A 273 -16.20 -43.38 -7.57
C TYR A 273 -14.97 -43.50 -8.47
N PRO A 274 -13.74 -43.33 -7.95
CA PRO A 274 -12.54 -43.67 -8.70
C PRO A 274 -12.60 -45.10 -9.22
N GLN A 275 -12.43 -45.27 -10.54
CA GLN A 275 -12.51 -46.58 -11.21
C GLN A 275 -11.10 -47.15 -11.42
N LEU A 276 -10.94 -48.44 -11.21
CA LEU A 276 -9.72 -49.18 -11.47
C LEU A 276 -10.06 -50.46 -12.24
N ASP A 277 -9.54 -50.56 -13.45
CA ASP A 277 -9.64 -51.80 -14.25
C ASP A 277 -8.46 -52.71 -13.91
N VAL A 278 -8.74 -53.92 -13.39
CA VAL A 278 -7.74 -54.90 -12.99
C VAL A 278 -7.83 -56.11 -13.91
N HIS A 279 -6.81 -56.29 -14.77
CA HIS A 279 -6.66 -57.49 -15.54
C HIS A 279 -5.87 -58.52 -14.75
N LEU A 280 -6.55 -59.62 -14.28
CA LEU A 280 -5.91 -60.75 -13.66
C LEU A 280 -5.48 -61.72 -14.74
N ASN A 281 -4.16 -61.94 -14.92
CA ASN A 281 -3.56 -62.91 -15.84
C ASN A 281 -3.55 -64.31 -15.22
#